data_8d41232041619651e628d9751b2d294d
#
_entry.id   8d41232041619651e628d9751b2d294d
#
_cell.length_a   1.000
_cell.length_b   1.000
_cell.length_c   1.000
_cell.angle_alpha   90.00
_cell.angle_beta   90.00
_cell.angle_gamma   90.00
#
_symmetry.space_group_name_H-M   'P 1'
#
loop_
_entity.id
_entity.type
_entity.pdbx_description
1 polymer ?
#
loop_
_entity_poly.entity_id
_entity_poly.type
_entity_poly.pdbx_seq_one_letter_code
_entity_poly.pdbx_strand_id
1 'polypeptide(L)'
;MDGAAPVFLAQEAWAGMIFSSGWGKAAGGAYEVTAPADGSLVGLVGKGNAADVALAAAVAAAAQPAWEATAPERRAAILSLAADALEQHREELIPWIIRESGSIYPKAAIEIEHSAGFLRAAAEAAMEPTRRLVASLDGRDEEVIRVAHGVVGVISPFNFPLILSIRAIAAALATGNAVVHKPDPRTPISGGIIIARIFEAAGLPEGILHIIPGGAEAGTALCEDRNIAMVS
;
A
#
# COMPACT_ATOMS: atom_id res chain seq x y z
N MET A 1 26.28 -12.03 -23.49
CA MET A 1 25.24 -12.44 -22.50
C MET A 1 24.31 -11.24 -22.32
N ASP A 2 23.26 -11.21 -23.13
CA ASP A 2 22.22 -10.20 -23.01
C ASP A 2 21.42 -10.50 -21.73
N GLY A 3 21.81 -9.89 -20.63
CA GLY A 3 21.00 -9.88 -19.42
C GLY A 3 19.83 -8.94 -19.62
N ALA A 4 18.67 -9.45 -20.07
CA ALA A 4 17.43 -8.69 -19.99
C ALA A 4 17.26 -8.21 -18.55
N ALA A 5 16.92 -6.93 -18.36
CA ALA A 5 16.63 -6.41 -17.03
C ALA A 5 15.53 -7.30 -16.38
N PRO A 6 15.64 -7.61 -15.09
CA PRO A 6 14.62 -8.43 -14.43
C PRO A 6 13.26 -7.74 -14.55
N VAL A 7 12.24 -8.53 -14.89
CA VAL A 7 10.85 -8.08 -14.99
C VAL A 7 10.41 -7.61 -13.59
N PHE A 8 9.97 -6.36 -13.48
CA PHE A 8 9.64 -5.76 -12.19
C PHE A 8 8.50 -6.49 -11.47
N LEU A 9 7.45 -6.86 -12.22
CA LEU A 9 6.30 -7.59 -11.69
C LEU A 9 6.35 -9.09 -12.04
N ALA A 10 7.55 -9.69 -12.02
CA ALA A 10 7.71 -11.12 -12.27
C ALA A 10 6.87 -11.96 -11.29
N GLN A 11 6.03 -12.86 -11.83
CA GLN A 11 5.08 -13.64 -11.02
C GLN A 11 5.77 -14.55 -9.99
N GLU A 12 6.96 -15.01 -10.28
CA GLU A 12 7.78 -15.86 -9.42
C GLU A 12 8.05 -15.22 -8.04
N ALA A 13 8.01 -13.88 -7.97
CA ALA A 13 8.24 -13.14 -6.73
C ALA A 13 7.02 -13.12 -5.79
N TRP A 14 5.79 -13.23 -6.32
CA TRP A 14 4.57 -12.98 -5.56
C TRP A 14 3.43 -14.00 -5.78
N ALA A 15 3.53 -14.91 -6.77
CA ALA A 15 2.44 -15.83 -7.08
C ALA A 15 2.04 -16.68 -5.88
N GLY A 16 0.76 -16.64 -5.53
CA GLY A 16 0.21 -17.35 -4.38
C GLY A 16 0.59 -16.81 -3.01
N MET A 17 1.20 -15.62 -2.95
CA MET A 17 1.70 -15.01 -1.72
C MET A 17 0.91 -13.76 -1.33
N ILE A 18 1.03 -13.37 -0.07
CA ILE A 18 0.71 -12.07 0.49
C ILE A 18 2.01 -11.32 0.80
N PHE A 19 1.94 -10.02 0.96
CA PHE A 19 3.08 -9.22 1.40
C PHE A 19 2.88 -8.79 2.86
N SER A 20 3.69 -9.36 3.76
CA SER A 20 3.64 -9.03 5.19
C SER A 20 5.02 -9.31 5.79
N SER A 21 5.83 -8.27 6.01
CA SER A 21 7.26 -8.38 6.32
C SER A 21 8.02 -9.21 5.28
N GLY A 22 7.78 -8.92 4.00
CA GLY A 22 8.22 -9.70 2.84
C GLY A 22 7.10 -10.58 2.26
N TRP A 23 7.44 -11.33 1.21
CA TRP A 23 6.51 -12.22 0.52
C TRP A 23 6.39 -13.56 1.27
N GLY A 24 5.16 -13.98 1.53
CA GLY A 24 4.87 -15.21 2.27
C GLY A 24 3.54 -15.86 1.85
N LYS A 25 3.39 -17.14 2.18
CA LYS A 25 2.14 -17.86 1.92
C LYS A 25 1.04 -17.35 2.86
N ALA A 26 -0.16 -17.15 2.31
CA ALA A 26 -1.34 -16.84 3.09
C ALA A 26 -1.88 -18.08 3.81
N ALA A 27 -2.41 -17.92 5.01
CA ALA A 27 -3.03 -19.01 5.77
C ALA A 27 -4.31 -19.55 5.09
N GLY A 28 -5.02 -18.72 4.32
CA GLY A 28 -6.19 -19.11 3.54
C GLY A 28 -5.87 -19.75 2.18
N GLY A 29 -4.59 -20.04 1.88
CA GLY A 29 -4.14 -20.59 0.60
C GLY A 29 -3.98 -19.53 -0.49
N ALA A 30 -4.43 -19.82 -1.71
CA ALA A 30 -4.33 -18.92 -2.85
C ALA A 30 -5.62 -18.97 -3.71
N TYR A 31 -5.82 -17.96 -4.55
CA TYR A 31 -6.92 -17.94 -5.52
C TYR A 31 -6.49 -17.32 -6.85
N GLU A 32 -7.19 -17.72 -7.90
CA GLU A 32 -6.98 -17.22 -9.26
C GLU A 32 -7.65 -15.88 -9.45
N VAL A 33 -6.93 -14.95 -10.08
CA VAL A 33 -7.46 -13.69 -10.60
C VAL A 33 -7.68 -13.84 -12.09
N THR A 34 -8.90 -13.60 -12.55
CA THR A 34 -9.29 -13.76 -13.95
C THR A 34 -9.64 -12.43 -14.60
N ALA A 35 -9.31 -12.29 -15.88
CA ALA A 35 -9.66 -11.12 -16.67
C ALA A 35 -11.19 -11.07 -16.89
N PRO A 36 -11.86 -9.95 -16.58
CA PRO A 36 -13.30 -9.84 -16.78
C PRO A 36 -13.73 -9.84 -18.26
N ALA A 37 -12.79 -9.58 -19.17
CA ALA A 37 -13.08 -9.51 -20.61
C ALA A 37 -13.30 -10.89 -21.25
N ASP A 38 -12.56 -11.92 -20.84
CA ASP A 38 -12.56 -13.23 -21.50
C ASP A 38 -12.42 -14.42 -20.54
N GLY A 39 -12.32 -14.16 -19.23
CA GLY A 39 -12.13 -15.19 -18.20
C GLY A 39 -10.73 -15.81 -18.16
N SER A 40 -9.76 -15.30 -18.94
CA SER A 40 -8.38 -15.81 -18.92
C SER A 40 -7.72 -15.56 -17.58
N LEU A 41 -6.80 -16.47 -17.20
CA LEU A 41 -6.01 -16.31 -15.97
C LEU A 41 -5.09 -15.11 -16.09
N VAL A 42 -5.18 -14.18 -15.12
CA VAL A 42 -4.26 -13.04 -14.97
C VAL A 42 -3.12 -13.40 -14.04
N GLY A 43 -3.40 -14.03 -12.91
CA GLY A 43 -2.39 -14.45 -11.95
C GLY A 43 -2.97 -15.22 -10.78
N LEU A 44 -2.10 -15.74 -9.92
CA LEU A 44 -2.43 -16.40 -8.67
C LEU A 44 -1.99 -15.51 -7.51
N VAL A 45 -2.87 -15.21 -6.54
CA VAL A 45 -2.53 -14.40 -5.37
C VAL A 45 -2.82 -15.16 -4.08
N GLY A 46 -2.14 -14.79 -3.00
CA GLY A 46 -2.43 -15.37 -1.68
C GLY A 46 -3.83 -14.96 -1.22
N LYS A 47 -4.56 -15.91 -0.62
CA LYS A 47 -5.88 -15.68 -0.03
C LYS A 47 -5.74 -15.43 1.46
N GLY A 48 -5.60 -14.17 1.84
CA GLY A 48 -5.57 -13.76 3.24
C GLY A 48 -6.88 -14.02 3.96
N ASN A 49 -6.78 -14.41 5.22
CA ASN A 49 -7.89 -14.65 6.12
C ASN A 49 -7.74 -13.85 7.43
N ALA A 50 -8.58 -14.09 8.43
CA ALA A 50 -8.54 -13.40 9.71
C ALA A 50 -7.20 -13.58 10.46
N ALA A 51 -6.56 -14.73 10.37
CA ALA A 51 -5.27 -14.99 11.03
C ALA A 51 -4.14 -14.17 10.39
N ASP A 52 -4.12 -14.07 9.05
CA ASP A 52 -3.15 -13.23 8.32
C ASP A 52 -3.30 -11.76 8.68
N VAL A 53 -4.55 -11.26 8.79
CA VAL A 53 -4.84 -9.88 9.20
C VAL A 53 -4.37 -9.62 10.63
N ALA A 54 -4.69 -10.51 11.58
CA ALA A 54 -4.30 -10.36 12.98
C ALA A 54 -2.77 -10.34 13.14
N LEU A 55 -2.05 -11.21 12.41
CA LEU A 55 -0.60 -11.22 12.40
C LEU A 55 -0.03 -9.93 11.81
N ALA A 56 -0.54 -9.50 10.66
CA ALA A 56 -0.12 -8.25 9.99
C ALA A 56 -0.35 -7.03 10.89
N ALA A 57 -1.52 -6.93 11.53
CA ALA A 57 -1.85 -5.84 12.44
C ALA A 57 -0.94 -5.81 13.68
N ALA A 58 -0.61 -6.97 14.25
CA ALA A 58 0.31 -7.07 15.38
C ALA A 58 1.74 -6.65 15.00
N VAL A 59 2.23 -7.10 13.83
CA VAL A 59 3.56 -6.71 13.31
C VAL A 59 3.60 -5.22 12.99
N ALA A 60 2.55 -4.69 12.35
CA ALA A 60 2.43 -3.26 12.04
C ALA A 60 2.46 -2.41 13.32
N ALA A 61 1.71 -2.80 14.35
CA ALA A 61 1.69 -2.09 15.64
C ALA A 61 3.05 -2.10 16.34
N ALA A 62 3.82 -3.17 16.21
CA ALA A 62 5.16 -3.25 16.77
C ALA A 62 6.19 -2.39 16.00
N ALA A 63 6.05 -2.29 14.68
CA ALA A 63 6.98 -1.55 13.81
C ALA A 63 6.68 -0.02 13.75
N GLN A 64 5.41 0.37 13.90
CA GLN A 64 4.94 1.73 13.69
C GLN A 64 5.67 2.79 14.53
N PRO A 65 5.97 2.59 15.84
CA PRO A 65 6.64 3.64 16.62
C PRO A 65 8.02 4.04 16.07
N ALA A 66 8.76 3.08 15.52
CA ALA A 66 10.06 3.36 14.88
C ALA A 66 9.87 4.14 13.55
N TRP A 67 8.79 3.86 12.83
CA TRP A 67 8.44 4.60 11.61
C TRP A 67 8.01 6.04 11.91
N GLU A 68 7.17 6.25 12.91
CA GLU A 68 6.77 7.59 13.37
C GLU A 68 7.98 8.42 13.80
N ALA A 69 8.94 7.80 14.49
CA ALA A 69 10.19 8.44 14.91
C ALA A 69 11.19 8.67 13.77
N THR A 70 10.96 8.09 12.59
CA THR A 70 11.80 8.30 11.40
C THR A 70 11.70 9.75 10.92
N ALA A 71 12.86 10.34 10.58
CA ALA A 71 12.92 11.71 10.08
C ALA A 71 11.95 11.94 8.89
N PRO A 72 11.23 13.05 8.86
CA PRO A 72 10.30 13.37 7.77
C PRO A 72 10.92 13.25 6.38
N GLU A 73 12.17 13.70 6.22
CA GLU A 73 12.94 13.63 4.98
C GLU A 73 13.11 12.19 4.48
N ARG A 74 13.31 11.24 5.40
CA ARG A 74 13.44 9.83 5.05
C ARG A 74 12.12 9.24 4.61
N ARG A 75 11.00 9.58 5.27
CA ARG A 75 9.67 9.15 4.86
C ARG A 75 9.31 9.74 3.49
N ALA A 76 9.58 11.04 3.28
CA ALA A 76 9.38 11.71 2.00
C ALA A 76 10.20 11.09 0.86
N ALA A 77 11.47 10.75 1.13
CA ALA A 77 12.34 10.10 0.15
C ALA A 77 11.81 8.74 -0.30
N ILE A 78 11.31 7.91 0.62
CA ILE A 78 10.73 6.60 0.29
C ILE A 78 9.47 6.75 -0.57
N LEU A 79 8.59 7.71 -0.24
CA LEU A 79 7.39 7.99 -1.04
C LEU A 79 7.74 8.47 -2.46
N SER A 80 8.76 9.32 -2.58
CA SER A 80 9.25 9.79 -3.89
C SER A 80 9.86 8.65 -4.70
N LEU A 81 10.68 7.78 -4.09
CA LEU A 81 11.24 6.61 -4.75
C LEU A 81 10.15 5.62 -5.21
N ALA A 82 9.06 5.46 -4.43
CA ALA A 82 7.92 4.65 -4.84
C ALA A 82 7.19 5.25 -6.06
N ALA A 83 7.07 6.59 -6.14
CA ALA A 83 6.53 7.27 -7.31
C ALA A 83 7.42 7.07 -8.54
N ASP A 84 8.73 7.20 -8.38
CA ASP A 84 9.70 7.00 -9.46
C ASP A 84 9.68 5.56 -9.96
N ALA A 85 9.60 4.56 -9.07
CA ALA A 85 9.47 3.15 -9.45
C ALA A 85 8.18 2.90 -10.26
N LEU A 86 7.07 3.51 -9.87
CA LEU A 86 5.80 3.38 -10.57
C LEU A 86 5.87 3.95 -11.99
N GLU A 87 6.50 5.12 -12.17
CA GLU A 87 6.69 5.75 -13.49
C GLU A 87 7.71 5.01 -14.35
N GLN A 88 8.82 4.57 -13.76
CA GLN A 88 9.86 3.83 -14.46
C GLN A 88 9.33 2.53 -15.07
N HIS A 89 8.43 1.84 -14.37
CA HIS A 89 7.85 0.58 -14.81
C HIS A 89 6.47 0.70 -15.47
N ARG A 90 6.06 1.93 -15.82
CA ARG A 90 4.75 2.26 -16.40
C ARG A 90 4.32 1.31 -17.51
N GLU A 91 5.17 1.09 -18.50
CA GLU A 91 4.81 0.28 -19.68
C GLU A 91 4.64 -1.20 -19.35
N GLU A 92 5.31 -1.70 -18.32
CA GLU A 92 5.13 -3.06 -17.81
C GLU A 92 3.83 -3.18 -16.98
N LEU A 93 3.50 -2.15 -16.20
CA LEU A 93 2.37 -2.19 -15.26
C LEU A 93 1.01 -1.95 -15.92
N ILE A 94 0.93 -1.10 -16.95
CA ILE A 94 -0.31 -0.78 -17.67
C ILE A 94 -1.04 -2.04 -18.17
N PRO A 95 -0.40 -3.03 -18.83
CA PRO A 95 -1.06 -4.26 -19.26
C PRO A 95 -1.69 -5.07 -18.12
N TRP A 96 -1.07 -5.08 -16.94
CA TRP A 96 -1.65 -5.74 -15.76
C TRP A 96 -2.94 -5.07 -15.30
N ILE A 97 -2.95 -3.74 -15.22
CA ILE A 97 -4.15 -2.96 -14.86
C ILE A 97 -5.26 -3.20 -15.87
N ILE A 98 -4.96 -3.19 -17.18
CA ILE A 98 -5.95 -3.44 -18.24
C ILE A 98 -6.54 -4.83 -18.11
N ARG A 99 -5.71 -5.86 -18.00
CA ARG A 99 -6.17 -7.25 -17.96
C ARG A 99 -7.01 -7.54 -16.72
N GLU A 100 -6.57 -7.05 -15.55
CA GLU A 100 -7.23 -7.34 -14.29
C GLU A 100 -8.53 -6.57 -14.10
N SER A 101 -8.55 -5.27 -14.45
CA SER A 101 -9.73 -4.42 -14.24
C SER A 101 -10.68 -4.35 -15.45
N GLY A 102 -10.31 -4.92 -16.59
CA GLY A 102 -11.06 -4.78 -17.84
C GLY A 102 -11.07 -3.35 -18.39
N SER A 103 -10.11 -2.52 -18.01
CA SER A 103 -10.07 -1.12 -18.40
C SER A 103 -9.38 -0.89 -19.74
N ILE A 104 -9.58 0.31 -20.30
CA ILE A 104 -8.89 0.76 -21.52
C ILE A 104 -7.53 1.39 -21.17
N TYR A 105 -6.62 1.45 -22.13
CA TYR A 105 -5.27 2.01 -21.96
C TYR A 105 -5.26 3.42 -21.32
N PRO A 106 -6.07 4.41 -21.77
CA PRO A 106 -6.05 5.74 -21.16
C PRO A 106 -6.38 5.73 -19.66
N LYS A 107 -7.31 4.87 -19.24
CA LYS A 107 -7.67 4.75 -17.81
C LYS A 107 -6.52 4.16 -17.00
N ALA A 108 -5.87 3.09 -17.50
CA ALA A 108 -4.72 2.50 -16.83
C ALA A 108 -3.52 3.45 -16.77
N ALA A 109 -3.29 4.24 -17.83
CA ALA A 109 -2.27 5.27 -17.88
C ALA A 109 -2.51 6.38 -16.84
N ILE A 110 -3.75 6.84 -16.71
CA ILE A 110 -4.17 7.83 -15.69
C ILE A 110 -3.98 7.25 -14.28
N GLU A 111 -4.23 5.97 -14.05
CA GLU A 111 -4.00 5.36 -12.73
C GLU A 111 -2.53 5.42 -12.31
N ILE A 112 -1.60 5.15 -13.23
CA ILE A 112 -0.16 5.29 -12.95
C ILE A 112 0.19 6.75 -12.63
N GLU A 113 -0.21 7.68 -13.50
CA GLU A 113 0.12 9.11 -13.38
C GLU A 113 -0.42 9.72 -12.07
N HIS A 114 -1.70 9.52 -11.78
CA HIS A 114 -2.31 10.07 -10.58
C HIS A 114 -1.76 9.40 -9.30
N SER A 115 -1.47 8.10 -9.35
CA SER A 115 -0.88 7.40 -8.20
C SER A 115 0.52 7.93 -7.88
N ALA A 116 1.35 8.17 -8.90
CA ALA A 116 2.65 8.82 -8.72
C ALA A 116 2.48 10.26 -8.18
N GLY A 117 1.48 11.00 -8.67
CA GLY A 117 1.12 12.32 -8.14
C GLY A 117 0.74 12.30 -6.66
N PHE A 118 -0.09 11.34 -6.23
CA PHE A 118 -0.45 11.17 -4.80
C PHE A 118 0.75 10.80 -3.92
N LEU A 119 1.65 9.96 -4.41
CA LEU A 119 2.88 9.62 -3.69
C LEU A 119 3.77 10.86 -3.50
N ARG A 120 3.93 11.71 -4.52
CA ARG A 120 4.70 12.96 -4.42
C ARG A 120 4.03 13.98 -3.50
N ALA A 121 2.71 14.15 -3.60
CA ALA A 121 1.97 15.03 -2.68
C ALA A 121 2.08 14.54 -1.23
N ALA A 122 2.05 13.23 -0.99
CA ALA A 122 2.26 12.66 0.34
C ALA A 122 3.71 12.87 0.84
N ALA A 123 4.71 12.82 -0.06
CA ALA A 123 6.09 13.15 0.27
C ALA A 123 6.23 14.61 0.71
N GLU A 124 5.58 15.54 0.03
CA GLU A 124 5.52 16.95 0.44
C GLU A 124 4.82 17.11 1.79
N ALA A 125 3.69 16.44 1.99
CA ALA A 125 2.93 16.48 3.24
C ALA A 125 3.72 15.91 4.43
N ALA A 126 4.61 14.95 4.21
CA ALA A 126 5.48 14.40 5.24
C ALA A 126 6.45 15.45 5.81
N MET A 127 6.78 16.49 5.03
CA MET A 127 7.68 17.58 5.42
C MET A 127 6.98 18.70 6.19
N GLU A 128 5.63 18.68 6.27
CA GLU A 128 4.87 19.66 7.03
C GLU A 128 5.18 19.58 8.53
N PRO A 129 5.37 20.72 9.22
CA PRO A 129 5.62 20.72 10.65
C PRO A 129 4.50 20.01 11.44
N THR A 130 4.88 19.06 12.26
CA THR A 130 3.94 18.35 13.14
C THR A 130 3.55 19.16 14.38
N ARG A 131 4.33 20.20 14.72
CA ARG A 131 4.14 21.06 15.90
C ARG A 131 3.92 22.50 15.45
N ARG A 132 2.87 23.14 16.00
CA ARG A 132 2.55 24.54 15.73
C ARG A 132 2.16 25.26 17.02
N LEU A 133 2.84 26.37 17.35
CA LEU A 133 2.41 27.29 18.39
C LEU A 133 1.10 27.98 17.97
N VAL A 134 0.09 27.93 18.82
CA VAL A 134 -1.23 28.50 18.57
C VAL A 134 -1.43 29.82 19.33
N ALA A 135 -1.01 29.87 20.58
CA ALA A 135 -1.11 31.05 21.42
C ALA A 135 0.07 31.10 22.41
N SER A 136 0.45 32.31 22.81
CA SER A 136 1.36 32.58 23.92
C SER A 136 0.73 33.68 24.81
N LEU A 137 0.23 33.27 25.94
CA LEU A 137 -0.49 34.17 26.88
C LEU A 137 -0.01 33.89 28.31
N ASP A 138 0.27 34.95 29.05
CA ASP A 138 0.59 34.91 30.49
C ASP A 138 1.76 33.93 30.84
N GLY A 139 2.76 33.83 29.97
CA GLY A 139 3.91 32.94 30.18
C GLY A 139 3.61 31.46 29.91
N ARG A 140 2.52 31.15 29.25
CA ARG A 140 2.14 29.82 28.78
C ARG A 140 2.10 29.79 27.27
N ASP A 141 2.72 28.76 26.68
CA ASP A 141 2.64 28.45 25.26
C ASP A 141 1.66 27.31 25.04
N GLU A 142 0.71 27.54 24.13
CA GLU A 142 -0.23 26.54 23.67
C GLU A 142 0.22 26.02 22.29
N GLU A 143 0.42 24.71 22.19
CA GLU A 143 0.87 24.06 20.96
C GLU A 143 -0.14 23.01 20.49
N VAL A 144 -0.33 22.93 19.18
CA VAL A 144 -1.01 21.81 18.52
C VAL A 144 0.07 20.88 17.98
N ILE A 145 -0.01 19.60 18.34
CA ILE A 145 0.89 18.55 17.88
C ILE A 145 0.08 17.52 17.09
N ARG A 146 0.51 17.23 15.86
CA ARG A 146 -0.03 16.12 15.06
C ARG A 146 0.77 14.87 15.36
N VAL A 147 0.08 13.77 15.68
CA VAL A 147 0.68 12.46 15.95
C VAL A 147 0.06 11.41 15.02
N ALA A 148 0.79 10.33 14.75
CA ALA A 148 0.24 9.21 14.01
C ALA A 148 -0.91 8.54 14.79
N HIS A 149 -1.88 7.96 14.08
CA HIS A 149 -2.93 7.14 14.71
C HIS A 149 -2.39 5.81 15.21
N GLY A 150 -1.35 5.29 14.57
CA GLY A 150 -0.78 3.97 14.80
C GLY A 150 -0.87 3.12 13.54
N VAL A 151 -1.73 2.10 13.51
CA VAL A 151 -1.96 1.28 12.34
C VAL A 151 -3.25 1.69 11.64
N VAL A 152 -3.16 1.96 10.34
CA VAL A 152 -4.31 2.27 9.49
C VAL A 152 -4.67 1.05 8.66
N GLY A 153 -5.90 0.59 8.81
CA GLY A 153 -6.51 -0.39 7.92
C GLY A 153 -7.01 0.30 6.64
N VAL A 154 -6.69 -0.26 5.48
CA VAL A 154 -7.18 0.27 4.19
C VAL A 154 -7.97 -0.82 3.47
N ILE A 155 -9.20 -0.51 3.07
CA ILE A 155 -10.06 -1.38 2.25
C ILE A 155 -10.38 -0.65 0.96
N SER A 156 -9.76 -1.03 -0.14
CA SER A 156 -9.93 -0.32 -1.40
C SER A 156 -10.91 -1.03 -2.36
N PRO A 157 -11.63 -0.27 -3.20
CA PRO A 157 -12.53 -0.80 -4.21
C PRO A 157 -11.80 -1.17 -5.51
N PHE A 158 -12.53 -1.83 -6.43
CA PHE A 158 -12.01 -2.37 -7.70
C PHE A 158 -11.97 -1.40 -8.88
N ASN A 159 -12.75 -0.32 -8.84
CA ASN A 159 -13.00 0.52 -10.04
C ASN A 159 -11.80 1.38 -10.46
N PHE A 160 -10.99 1.85 -9.51
CA PHE A 160 -9.71 2.51 -9.71
C PHE A 160 -8.71 1.94 -8.68
N PRO A 161 -8.32 0.66 -8.86
CA PRO A 161 -7.67 -0.11 -7.80
C PRO A 161 -6.35 0.50 -7.33
N LEU A 162 -5.51 0.97 -8.25
CA LEU A 162 -4.21 1.55 -7.90
C LEU A 162 -4.37 2.92 -7.23
N ILE A 163 -5.14 3.83 -7.84
CA ILE A 163 -5.34 5.20 -7.33
C ILE A 163 -5.95 5.19 -5.92
N LEU A 164 -7.04 4.45 -5.73
CA LEU A 164 -7.80 4.51 -4.47
C LEU A 164 -7.05 3.83 -3.33
N SER A 165 -6.23 2.83 -3.62
CA SER A 165 -5.32 2.23 -2.64
C SER A 165 -4.17 3.19 -2.29
N ILE A 166 -3.44 3.68 -3.29
CA ILE A 166 -2.27 4.56 -3.08
C ILE A 166 -2.66 5.82 -2.32
N ARG A 167 -3.80 6.44 -2.64
CA ARG A 167 -4.24 7.68 -1.98
C ARG A 167 -4.34 7.53 -0.46
N ALA A 168 -4.90 6.41 0.02
CA ALA A 168 -5.01 6.14 1.46
C ALA A 168 -3.66 5.71 2.06
N ILE A 169 -2.95 4.80 1.39
CA ILE A 169 -1.67 4.25 1.86
C ILE A 169 -0.61 5.35 1.97
N ALA A 170 -0.44 6.17 0.92
CA ALA A 170 0.58 7.21 0.88
C ALA A 170 0.37 8.26 1.98
N ALA A 171 -0.88 8.71 2.19
CA ALA A 171 -1.21 9.66 3.25
C ALA A 171 -0.93 9.09 4.65
N ALA A 172 -1.27 7.82 4.89
CA ALA A 172 -1.01 7.14 6.16
C ALA A 172 0.50 7.02 6.42
N LEU A 173 1.29 6.55 5.43
CA LEU A 173 2.74 6.40 5.55
C LEU A 173 3.46 7.74 5.76
N ALA A 174 3.05 8.79 5.03
CA ALA A 174 3.61 10.14 5.16
C ALA A 174 3.53 10.68 6.59
N THR A 175 2.43 10.39 7.26
CA THR A 175 2.12 10.88 8.61
C THR A 175 2.58 9.94 9.74
N GLY A 176 3.45 8.95 9.42
CA GLY A 176 4.09 8.08 10.40
C GLY A 176 3.25 6.88 10.84
N ASN A 177 2.15 6.57 10.15
CA ASN A 177 1.36 5.36 10.42
C ASN A 177 1.93 4.15 9.69
N ALA A 178 1.71 2.95 10.24
CA ALA A 178 1.81 1.69 9.51
C ALA A 178 0.47 1.36 8.83
N VAL A 179 0.50 0.49 7.82
CA VAL A 179 -0.69 0.19 7.01
C VAL A 179 -0.88 -1.32 6.87
N VAL A 180 -2.11 -1.78 7.12
CA VAL A 180 -2.60 -3.10 6.70
C VAL A 180 -3.67 -2.88 5.63
N HIS A 181 -3.36 -3.28 4.40
CA HIS A 181 -4.20 -3.03 3.24
C HIS A 181 -4.84 -4.32 2.72
N LYS A 182 -6.16 -4.30 2.57
CA LYS A 182 -6.95 -5.31 1.88
C LYS A 182 -7.48 -4.76 0.55
N PRO A 183 -6.83 -5.08 -0.58
CA PRO A 183 -7.37 -4.75 -1.89
C PRO A 183 -8.67 -5.50 -2.18
N ASP A 184 -9.48 -5.00 -3.13
CA ASP A 184 -10.64 -5.74 -3.63
C ASP A 184 -10.19 -7.09 -4.22
N PRO A 185 -10.88 -8.21 -3.92
CA PRO A 185 -10.48 -9.53 -4.41
C PRO A 185 -10.53 -9.70 -5.93
N ARG A 186 -11.17 -8.79 -6.65
CA ARG A 186 -11.22 -8.77 -8.13
C ARG A 186 -10.00 -8.11 -8.77
N THR A 187 -9.32 -7.22 -8.01
CA THR A 187 -8.19 -6.42 -8.52
C THR A 187 -7.01 -6.38 -7.52
N PRO A 188 -6.60 -7.54 -6.96
CA PRO A 188 -5.55 -7.59 -5.94
C PRO A 188 -4.16 -7.31 -6.50
N ILE A 189 -3.94 -7.52 -7.82
CA ILE A 189 -2.64 -7.26 -8.44
C ILE A 189 -2.46 -5.75 -8.60
N SER A 190 -3.40 -5.06 -9.25
CA SER A 190 -3.33 -3.61 -9.46
C SER A 190 -3.47 -2.83 -8.15
N GLY A 191 -4.39 -3.23 -7.28
CA GLY A 191 -4.66 -2.55 -6.01
C GLY A 191 -3.77 -2.99 -4.85
N GLY A 192 -2.93 -4.00 -5.02
CA GLY A 192 -2.12 -4.57 -3.94
C GLY A 192 -0.71 -4.94 -4.33
N ILE A 193 -0.51 -5.93 -5.22
CA ILE A 193 0.82 -6.48 -5.54
C ILE A 193 1.74 -5.40 -6.14
N ILE A 194 1.25 -4.59 -7.08
CA ILE A 194 2.00 -3.46 -7.64
C ILE A 194 2.47 -2.53 -6.51
N ILE A 195 1.59 -2.25 -5.54
CA ILE A 195 1.89 -1.36 -4.42
C ILE A 195 2.99 -1.97 -3.53
N ALA A 196 2.90 -3.25 -3.20
CA ALA A 196 3.96 -3.94 -2.46
C ALA A 196 5.31 -3.83 -3.18
N ARG A 197 5.34 -4.06 -4.49
CA ARG A 197 6.56 -4.03 -5.31
C ARG A 197 7.21 -2.64 -5.36
N ILE A 198 6.43 -1.57 -5.55
CA ILE A 198 7.00 -0.21 -5.59
C ILE A 198 7.58 0.20 -4.23
N PHE A 199 6.91 -0.15 -3.12
CA PHE A 199 7.42 0.16 -1.78
C PHE A 199 8.60 -0.72 -1.36
N GLU A 200 8.63 -1.99 -1.79
CA GLU A 200 9.80 -2.85 -1.64
C GLU A 200 11.02 -2.27 -2.38
N ALA A 201 10.84 -1.84 -3.65
CA ALA A 201 11.89 -1.18 -4.43
C ALA A 201 12.32 0.17 -3.84
N ALA A 202 11.40 0.91 -3.21
CA ALA A 202 11.71 2.17 -2.53
C ALA A 202 12.42 1.99 -1.18
N GLY A 203 12.59 0.76 -0.69
CA GLY A 203 13.25 0.47 0.58
C GLY A 203 12.41 0.86 1.79
N LEU A 204 11.09 0.70 1.73
CA LEU A 204 10.23 0.84 2.89
C LEU A 204 10.62 -0.21 3.95
N PRO A 205 10.79 0.17 5.23
CA PRO A 205 11.12 -0.78 6.28
C PRO A 205 10.08 -1.90 6.42
N GLU A 206 10.52 -3.10 6.77
CA GLU A 206 9.65 -4.23 7.03
C GLU A 206 8.63 -3.93 8.15
N GLY A 207 7.45 -4.51 8.04
CA GLY A 207 6.38 -4.35 9.02
C GLY A 207 5.59 -3.03 8.95
N ILE A 208 5.92 -2.12 8.01
CA ILE A 208 5.22 -0.84 7.86
C ILE A 208 4.06 -0.91 6.86
N LEU A 209 4.17 -1.76 5.84
CA LEU A 209 3.11 -1.99 4.86
C LEU A 209 2.84 -3.49 4.72
N HIS A 210 1.57 -3.86 4.84
CA HIS A 210 1.09 -5.21 4.63
C HIS A 210 -0.01 -5.19 3.57
N ILE A 211 0.09 -6.09 2.59
CA ILE A 211 -0.92 -6.30 1.53
C ILE A 211 -1.51 -7.69 1.70
N ILE A 212 -2.77 -7.73 2.10
CA ILE A 212 -3.50 -8.96 2.45
C ILE A 212 -4.71 -9.12 1.52
N PRO A 213 -4.51 -9.61 0.27
CA PRO A 213 -5.64 -9.89 -0.61
C PRO A 213 -6.58 -10.91 0.03
N GLY A 214 -7.87 -10.61 0.06
CA GLY A 214 -8.85 -11.46 0.73
C GLY A 214 -10.27 -10.97 0.54
N GLY A 215 -11.23 -11.82 0.90
CA GLY A 215 -12.66 -11.54 0.82
C GLY A 215 -13.21 -10.79 2.03
N ALA A 216 -14.52 -10.99 2.28
CA ALA A 216 -15.24 -10.34 3.38
C ALA A 216 -14.66 -10.71 4.76
N GLU A 217 -14.24 -11.96 4.96
CA GLU A 217 -13.64 -12.43 6.22
C GLU A 217 -12.41 -11.56 6.61
N ALA A 218 -11.47 -11.38 5.69
CA ALA A 218 -10.30 -10.54 5.92
C ALA A 218 -10.69 -9.07 6.16
N GLY A 219 -11.72 -8.57 5.45
CA GLY A 219 -12.25 -7.21 5.64
C GLY A 219 -12.86 -7.01 7.02
N THR A 220 -13.68 -7.94 7.48
CA THR A 220 -14.28 -7.94 8.82
C THR A 220 -13.19 -8.00 9.89
N ALA A 221 -12.23 -8.92 9.76
CA ALA A 221 -11.12 -9.04 10.69
C ALA A 221 -10.30 -7.74 10.80
N LEU A 222 -10.07 -7.05 9.67
CA LEU A 222 -9.38 -5.76 9.66
C LEU A 222 -10.15 -4.67 10.40
N CYS A 223 -11.48 -4.65 10.27
CA CYS A 223 -12.32 -3.67 10.97
C CYS A 223 -12.43 -3.93 12.48
N GLU A 224 -12.27 -5.17 12.91
CA GLU A 224 -12.47 -5.62 14.30
C GLU A 224 -11.15 -5.77 15.08
N ASP A 225 -9.98 -5.73 14.40
CA ASP A 225 -8.70 -5.92 15.07
C ASP A 225 -8.35 -4.71 15.97
N ARG A 226 -8.03 -5.01 17.22
CA ARG A 226 -7.72 -3.99 18.25
C ARG A 226 -6.47 -3.14 17.95
N ASN A 227 -5.56 -3.62 17.11
CA ASN A 227 -4.35 -2.90 16.72
C ASN A 227 -4.62 -1.90 15.57
N ILE A 228 -5.77 -2.01 14.88
CA ILE A 228 -6.18 -1.07 13.84
C ILE A 228 -6.85 0.13 14.49
N ALA A 229 -6.18 1.27 14.44
CA ALA A 229 -6.66 2.51 15.07
C ALA A 229 -7.66 3.27 14.20
N MET A 230 -7.62 3.08 12.88
CA MET A 230 -8.48 3.77 11.90
C MET A 230 -8.64 2.88 10.67
N VAL A 231 -9.81 2.92 10.02
CA VAL A 231 -10.08 2.27 8.72
C VAL A 231 -10.43 3.35 7.68
N SER A 232 -9.83 3.26 6.49
CA SER A 232 -10.03 4.13 5.34
C SER A 232 -10.57 3.34 4.14
#